data_c5fd997cd7facf66af83774d8959b7e5
#
_entry.id   c5fd997cd7facf66af83774d8959b7e5
#
_cell.length_a   1.000
_cell.length_b   1.000
_cell.length_c   1.000
_cell.angle_alpha   90.00
_cell.angle_beta   90.00
_cell.angle_gamma   90.00
#
_symmetry.space_group_name_H-M   'P 1'
#
loop_
_entity.id
_entity.type
_entity.pdbx_description
1 polymer ?
#
loop_
_entity_poly.entity_id
_entity_poly.type
_entity_poly.pdbx_seq_one_letter_code
_entity_poly.pdbx_strand_id
1 'polypeptide(L)'
;MPLIDMPLSKLKTYKGISPRPKDFDAFWARALKEMRGTDPRVELKPAAFQVPFADCFDLYFTGVRGARIHAKYLRPKKAAAPHPAVVQFHGYSGNCGDWSSKLEYVARGYSIAGLDCRGQGGESEDSGGVKG
;
A
#
# COMPACT_ATOMS: atom_id res chain seq x y z
N MET A 1 35.15 -11.25 -0.64
CA MET A 1 33.86 -10.53 -0.57
C MET A 1 34.15 -9.16 0.03
N PRO A 2 33.71 -8.07 -0.57
CA PRO A 2 33.84 -6.76 0.07
C PRO A 2 33.05 -6.77 1.39
N LEU A 3 33.68 -6.36 2.48
CA LEU A 3 33.00 -6.10 3.75
C LEU A 3 32.19 -4.80 3.57
N ILE A 4 30.90 -4.94 3.22
CA ILE A 4 30.00 -3.80 2.99
C ILE A 4 29.39 -3.31 4.30
N ASP A 5 29.57 -4.07 5.39
CA ASP A 5 28.90 -3.81 6.65
C ASP A 5 29.88 -3.84 7.85
N MET A 6 29.44 -3.34 8.98
CA MET A 6 30.23 -3.33 10.20
C MET A 6 30.19 -4.70 10.91
N PRO A 7 31.16 -5.01 11.80
CA PRO A 7 31.15 -6.24 12.57
C PRO A 7 29.86 -6.44 13.36
N LEU A 8 29.40 -7.69 13.49
CA LEU A 8 28.15 -8.06 14.17
C LEU A 8 28.01 -7.44 15.59
N SER A 9 29.13 -7.36 16.33
CA SER A 9 29.15 -6.74 17.66
C SER A 9 28.76 -5.26 17.64
N LYS A 10 29.17 -4.52 16.59
CA LYS A 10 28.78 -3.12 16.37
C LYS A 10 27.35 -3.00 15.84
N LEU A 11 26.92 -3.92 14.95
CA LEU A 11 25.54 -3.94 14.44
C LEU A 11 24.51 -4.08 15.57
N LYS A 12 24.78 -4.93 16.56
CA LYS A 12 23.87 -5.14 17.70
C LYS A 12 23.61 -3.89 18.53
N THR A 13 24.53 -2.94 18.53
CA THR A 13 24.42 -1.68 19.29
C THR A 13 24.18 -0.46 18.42
N TYR A 14 24.12 -0.65 17.09
CA TYR A 14 23.93 0.45 16.14
C TYR A 14 22.51 1.02 16.22
N LYS A 15 22.41 2.30 16.51
CA LYS A 15 21.13 3.04 16.68
C LYS A 15 20.75 3.91 15.48
N GLY A 16 21.48 3.80 14.38
CA GLY A 16 21.33 4.68 13.22
C GLY A 16 22.05 6.02 13.39
N ILE A 17 22.10 6.77 12.29
CA ILE A 17 22.72 8.10 12.24
C ILE A 17 21.70 9.24 12.18
N SER A 18 20.42 8.89 11.91
CA SER A 18 19.35 9.89 11.81
C SER A 18 18.68 10.04 13.17
N PRO A 19 18.82 11.19 13.84
CA PRO A 19 18.17 11.41 15.14
C PRO A 19 16.64 11.48 14.92
N ARG A 20 15.89 10.97 15.89
CA ARG A 20 14.44 11.16 15.91
C ARG A 20 14.12 12.64 16.10
N PRO A 21 13.33 13.27 15.19
CA PRO A 21 12.92 14.67 15.35
C PRO A 21 12.17 14.88 16.68
N LYS A 22 12.32 16.05 17.30
CA LYS A 22 11.67 16.37 18.58
C LYS A 22 10.14 16.35 18.49
N ASP A 23 9.59 16.68 17.33
CA ASP A 23 8.14 16.73 17.06
C ASP A 23 7.57 15.47 16.41
N PHE A 24 8.35 14.38 16.33
CA PHE A 24 7.95 13.13 15.66
C PHE A 24 6.58 12.64 16.09
N ASP A 25 6.33 12.53 17.39
CA ASP A 25 5.05 12.04 17.90
C ASP A 25 3.90 13.00 17.60
N ALA A 26 4.14 14.30 17.77
CA ALA A 26 3.16 15.34 17.47
C ALA A 26 2.80 15.38 15.98
N PHE A 27 3.80 15.23 15.11
CA PHE A 27 3.60 15.15 13.66
C PHE A 27 2.70 13.96 13.30
N TRP A 28 3.05 12.76 13.77
CA TRP A 28 2.28 11.56 13.46
C TRP A 28 0.88 11.57 14.08
N ALA A 29 0.73 12.11 15.28
CA ALA A 29 -0.59 12.26 15.90
C ALA A 29 -1.53 13.14 15.05
N ARG A 30 -1.02 14.26 14.51
CA ARG A 30 -1.79 15.12 13.60
C ARG A 30 -2.11 14.42 12.28
N ALA A 31 -1.12 13.77 11.64
CA ALA A 31 -1.30 13.07 10.38
C ALA A 31 -2.32 11.93 10.48
N LEU A 32 -2.24 11.13 11.54
CA LEU A 32 -3.21 10.06 11.79
C LEU A 32 -4.61 10.59 12.12
N LYS A 33 -4.72 11.71 12.83
CA LYS A 33 -6.00 12.36 13.10
C LYS A 33 -6.65 12.85 11.80
N GLU A 34 -5.87 13.50 10.91
CA GLU A 34 -6.34 13.93 9.60
C GLU A 34 -6.82 12.74 8.75
N MET A 35 -6.02 11.67 8.69
CA MET A 35 -6.38 10.45 7.98
C MET A 35 -7.67 9.82 8.51
N ARG A 36 -7.81 9.67 9.83
CA ARG A 36 -9.01 9.06 10.44
C ARG A 36 -10.25 9.92 10.30
N GLY A 37 -10.10 11.23 10.16
CA GLY A 37 -11.20 12.17 9.91
C GLY A 37 -11.62 12.26 8.43
N THR A 38 -10.88 11.61 7.52
CA THR A 38 -11.20 11.61 6.10
C THR A 38 -12.17 10.47 5.79
N ASP A 39 -13.35 10.79 5.24
CA ASP A 39 -14.29 9.79 4.71
C ASP A 39 -13.67 9.12 3.47
N PRO A 40 -13.40 7.83 3.49
CA PRO A 40 -12.71 7.16 2.38
C PRO A 40 -13.56 7.02 1.12
N ARG A 41 -14.89 7.10 1.17
CA ARG A 41 -15.78 6.99 0.00
C ARG A 41 -15.38 5.87 -0.96
N VAL A 42 -15.27 4.66 -0.42
CA VAL A 42 -14.75 3.49 -1.14
C VAL A 42 -15.64 3.14 -2.32
N GLU A 43 -15.04 2.99 -3.50
CA GLU A 43 -15.68 2.58 -4.74
C GLU A 43 -14.98 1.36 -5.31
N LEU A 44 -15.74 0.29 -5.62
CA LEU A 44 -15.25 -0.92 -6.29
C LEU A 44 -15.82 -0.95 -7.71
N LYS A 45 -14.95 -0.85 -8.70
CA LYS A 45 -15.32 -1.01 -10.13
C LYS A 45 -14.84 -2.37 -10.61
N PRO A 46 -15.72 -3.23 -11.16
CA PRO A 46 -15.28 -4.46 -11.79
C PRO A 46 -14.21 -4.15 -12.84
N ALA A 47 -13.03 -4.75 -12.72
CA ALA A 47 -11.95 -4.57 -13.67
C ALA A 47 -12.25 -5.32 -14.98
N ALA A 48 -11.68 -4.87 -16.10
CA ALA A 48 -11.73 -5.60 -17.37
C ALA A 48 -11.04 -6.97 -17.27
N PHE A 49 -10.02 -7.10 -16.43
CA PHE A 49 -9.36 -8.35 -16.13
C PHE A 49 -10.18 -9.15 -15.12
N GLN A 50 -10.62 -10.36 -15.49
CA GLN A 50 -11.36 -11.28 -14.61
C GLN A 50 -10.80 -12.68 -14.73
N VAL A 51 -10.93 -13.48 -13.67
CA VAL A 51 -10.56 -14.90 -13.67
C VAL A 51 -11.67 -15.76 -13.03
N PRO A 52 -11.76 -17.06 -13.35
CA PRO A 52 -12.86 -17.91 -12.87
C PRO A 52 -12.95 -18.01 -11.34
N PHE A 53 -11.84 -17.92 -10.62
CA PHE A 53 -11.74 -18.15 -9.18
C PHE A 53 -11.67 -16.89 -8.32
N ALA A 54 -11.61 -15.71 -8.93
CA ALA A 54 -11.55 -14.44 -8.22
C ALA A 54 -12.44 -13.36 -8.86
N ASP A 55 -12.94 -12.46 -8.04
CA ASP A 55 -13.48 -11.17 -8.45
C ASP A 55 -12.35 -10.13 -8.43
N CYS A 56 -12.15 -9.43 -9.54
CA CYS A 56 -11.10 -8.40 -9.68
C CYS A 56 -11.74 -7.03 -9.84
N PHE A 57 -11.25 -6.07 -9.06
CA PHE A 57 -11.78 -4.70 -9.02
C PHE A 57 -10.66 -3.67 -9.09
N ASP A 58 -10.91 -2.59 -9.79
CA ASP A 58 -10.25 -1.32 -9.55
C ASP A 58 -10.92 -0.68 -8.32
N LEU A 59 -10.17 -0.60 -7.22
CA LEU A 59 -10.59 -0.03 -5.96
C LEU A 59 -10.15 1.43 -5.93
N TYR A 60 -11.10 2.33 -5.68
CA TYR A 60 -10.81 3.74 -5.47
C TYR A 60 -11.29 4.18 -4.09
N PHE A 61 -10.53 5.08 -3.47
CA PHE A 61 -10.97 5.72 -2.24
C PHE A 61 -10.38 7.12 -2.11
N THR A 62 -10.98 7.93 -1.21
CA THR A 62 -10.50 9.27 -0.90
C THR A 62 -9.43 9.21 0.18
N GLY A 63 -8.23 9.63 -0.15
CA GLY A 63 -7.15 9.85 0.80
C GLY A 63 -7.18 11.25 1.43
N VAL A 64 -6.25 11.52 2.34
CA VAL A 64 -6.10 12.85 2.96
C VAL A 64 -6.01 13.96 1.91
N ARG A 65 -6.64 15.11 2.22
CA ARG A 65 -6.74 16.27 1.34
C ARG A 65 -7.48 16.02 0.03
N GLY A 66 -8.36 15.00 0.04
CA GLY A 66 -9.23 14.72 -1.08
C GLY A 66 -8.58 14.00 -2.27
N ALA A 67 -7.34 13.53 -2.13
CA ALA A 67 -6.67 12.79 -3.21
C ALA A 67 -7.40 11.49 -3.54
N ARG A 68 -7.67 11.22 -4.81
CA ARG A 68 -8.23 9.96 -5.27
C ARG A 68 -7.14 8.89 -5.32
N ILE A 69 -7.30 7.85 -4.54
CA ILE A 69 -6.34 6.75 -4.42
C ILE A 69 -6.87 5.55 -5.19
N HIS A 70 -5.99 4.89 -5.94
CA HIS A 70 -6.26 3.68 -6.69
C HIS A 70 -5.55 2.47 -6.11
N ALA A 71 -6.18 1.31 -6.21
CA ALA A 71 -5.57 0.01 -5.94
C ALA A 71 -6.21 -1.07 -6.81
N LYS A 72 -5.45 -2.07 -7.21
CA LYS A 72 -5.97 -3.31 -7.76
C LYS A 72 -6.36 -4.24 -6.63
N TYR A 73 -7.64 -4.59 -6.54
CA TYR A 73 -8.18 -5.43 -5.49
C TYR A 73 -8.74 -6.73 -6.05
N LEU A 74 -8.32 -7.85 -5.50
CA LEU A 74 -8.82 -9.17 -5.83
C LEU A 74 -9.31 -9.86 -4.56
N ARG A 75 -10.44 -10.55 -4.69
CA ARG A 75 -10.95 -11.44 -3.63
C ARG A 75 -11.33 -12.81 -4.20
N PRO A 76 -11.13 -13.91 -3.48
CA PRO A 76 -11.54 -15.23 -3.92
C PRO A 76 -13.07 -15.36 -3.93
N LYS A 77 -13.64 -15.93 -4.99
CA LYS A 77 -15.11 -16.15 -5.11
C LYS A 77 -15.66 -17.13 -4.09
N LYS A 78 -14.84 -18.05 -3.57
CA LYS A 78 -15.26 -19.15 -2.68
C LYS A 78 -14.50 -19.15 -1.35
N ALA A 79 -14.04 -18.00 -0.86
CA ALA A 79 -13.41 -17.94 0.44
C ALA A 79 -14.44 -18.05 1.56
N ALA A 80 -14.08 -18.76 2.63
CA ALA A 80 -14.80 -18.66 3.90
C ALA A 80 -14.68 -17.25 4.46
N ALA A 81 -15.70 -16.77 5.17
CA ALA A 81 -15.66 -15.47 5.83
C ALA A 81 -15.59 -15.66 7.36
N PRO A 82 -14.67 -15.01 8.09
CA PRO A 82 -13.60 -14.14 7.59
C PRO A 82 -12.43 -14.94 6.99
N HIS A 83 -11.66 -14.29 6.09
CA HIS A 83 -10.45 -14.87 5.50
C HIS A 83 -9.31 -13.83 5.50
N PRO A 84 -8.05 -14.26 5.40
CA PRO A 84 -6.92 -13.37 5.47
C PRO A 84 -6.83 -12.45 4.25
N ALA A 85 -6.24 -11.27 4.46
CA ALA A 85 -6.00 -10.30 3.40
C ALA A 85 -4.56 -9.80 3.43
N VAL A 86 -4.05 -9.39 2.25
CA VAL A 86 -2.74 -8.79 2.04
C VAL A 86 -2.91 -7.40 1.47
N VAL A 87 -2.18 -6.44 1.99
CA VAL A 87 -2.01 -5.13 1.37
C VAL A 87 -0.57 -5.03 0.89
N GLN A 88 -0.40 -4.71 -0.40
CA GLN A 88 0.90 -4.61 -1.05
C GLN A 88 1.20 -3.18 -1.44
N PHE A 89 2.38 -2.71 -1.07
CA PHE A 89 2.92 -1.42 -1.46
C PHE A 89 4.13 -1.63 -2.37
N HIS A 90 4.25 -0.81 -3.40
CA HIS A 90 5.39 -0.86 -4.32
C HIS A 90 6.57 -0.01 -3.83
N GLY A 91 7.74 -0.19 -4.44
CA GLY A 91 8.93 0.64 -4.21
C GLY A 91 8.82 2.01 -4.89
N TYR A 92 9.82 2.86 -4.64
CA TYR A 92 9.90 4.22 -5.21
C TYR A 92 9.70 4.23 -6.74
N SER A 93 8.93 5.20 -7.23
CA SER A 93 8.54 5.37 -8.64
C SER A 93 7.75 4.21 -9.26
N GLY A 94 7.34 3.21 -8.47
CA GLY A 94 6.56 2.06 -8.93
C GLY A 94 5.05 2.35 -8.98
N ASN A 95 4.30 1.26 -9.19
CA ASN A 95 2.84 1.23 -9.18
C ASN A 95 2.34 -0.10 -8.63
N CYS A 96 1.03 -0.31 -8.58
CA CYS A 96 0.42 -1.53 -8.07
C CYS A 96 0.71 -2.80 -8.90
N GLY A 97 1.44 -2.69 -10.01
CA GLY A 97 1.84 -3.81 -10.87
C GLY A 97 0.68 -4.48 -11.61
N ASP A 98 0.99 -5.61 -12.25
CA ASP A 98 0.01 -6.36 -13.02
C ASP A 98 -0.95 -7.18 -12.16
N TRP A 99 -2.11 -7.50 -12.71
CA TRP A 99 -3.11 -8.40 -12.12
C TRP A 99 -2.53 -9.79 -11.84
N SER A 100 -1.71 -10.31 -12.76
CA SER A 100 -1.13 -11.65 -12.69
C SER A 100 -0.29 -11.87 -11.42
N SER A 101 0.46 -10.87 -10.98
CA SER A 101 1.30 -10.94 -9.77
C SER A 101 0.51 -11.11 -8.46
N LYS A 102 -0.82 -10.97 -8.51
CA LYS A 102 -1.72 -11.07 -7.36
C LYS A 102 -2.51 -12.36 -7.31
N LEU A 103 -2.52 -13.12 -8.43
CA LEU A 103 -3.34 -14.32 -8.55
C LEU A 103 -2.94 -15.43 -7.59
N GLU A 104 -1.66 -15.56 -7.24
CA GLU A 104 -1.19 -16.58 -6.31
C GLU A 104 -1.78 -16.42 -4.90
N TYR A 105 -1.97 -15.18 -4.44
CA TYR A 105 -2.59 -14.90 -3.14
C TYR A 105 -4.05 -15.34 -3.14
N VAL A 106 -4.77 -14.98 -4.19
CA VAL A 106 -6.20 -15.30 -4.31
C VAL A 106 -6.42 -16.82 -4.47
N ALA A 107 -5.54 -17.49 -5.23
CA ALA A 107 -5.58 -18.95 -5.39
C ALA A 107 -5.37 -19.69 -4.05
N ARG A 108 -4.66 -19.05 -3.10
CA ARG A 108 -4.46 -19.55 -1.72
C ARG A 108 -5.55 -19.11 -0.74
N GLY A 109 -6.59 -18.43 -1.20
CA GLY A 109 -7.73 -17.99 -0.38
C GLY A 109 -7.55 -16.64 0.31
N TYR A 110 -6.57 -15.83 -0.09
CA TYR A 110 -6.36 -14.47 0.43
C TYR A 110 -7.05 -13.44 -0.44
N SER A 111 -7.63 -12.41 0.15
CA SER A 111 -7.84 -11.16 -0.58
C SER A 111 -6.53 -10.39 -0.69
N ILE A 112 -6.34 -9.64 -1.78
CA ILE A 112 -5.17 -8.80 -1.94
C ILE A 112 -5.53 -7.45 -2.54
N ALA A 113 -4.97 -6.38 -1.97
CA ALA A 113 -5.01 -5.04 -2.53
C ALA A 113 -3.58 -4.56 -2.82
N GLY A 114 -3.25 -4.34 -4.08
CA GLY A 114 -2.01 -3.66 -4.49
C GLY A 114 -2.28 -2.17 -4.67
N LEU A 115 -1.66 -1.34 -3.83
CA LEU A 115 -1.90 0.11 -3.81
C LEU A 115 -0.99 0.84 -4.79
N ASP A 116 -1.53 1.81 -5.50
CA ASP A 116 -0.75 2.87 -6.14
C ASP A 116 -0.44 3.95 -5.10
N CYS A 117 0.83 4.05 -4.66
CA CYS A 117 1.23 5.09 -3.72
C CYS A 117 1.14 6.47 -4.37
N ARG A 118 0.69 7.46 -3.60
CA ARG A 118 0.52 8.85 -4.05
C ARG A 118 1.80 9.44 -4.61
N GLY A 119 1.69 10.20 -5.69
CA GLY A 119 2.82 10.89 -6.32
C GLY A 119 3.86 9.96 -6.94
N GLN A 120 3.49 8.71 -7.23
CA GLN A 120 4.34 7.69 -7.85
C GLN A 120 3.83 7.31 -9.25
N GLY A 121 4.32 6.20 -9.80
CA GLY A 121 4.05 5.78 -11.17
C GLY A 121 2.68 5.15 -11.47
N GLY A 122 1.70 5.20 -10.55
CA GLY A 122 0.36 4.65 -10.72
C GLY A 122 -0.72 5.69 -11.00
N GLU A 123 -1.98 5.30 -10.80
CA GLU A 123 -3.15 6.14 -11.04
C GLU A 123 -3.57 7.02 -9.86
N SER A 124 -2.94 6.84 -8.68
CA SER A 124 -3.27 7.65 -7.50
C SER A 124 -2.84 9.10 -7.66
N GLU A 125 -3.76 10.01 -7.33
CA GLU A 125 -3.47 11.43 -7.28
C GLU A 125 -2.57 11.79 -6.09
N ASP A 126 -1.84 12.90 -6.22
CA ASP A 126 -1.22 13.58 -5.10
C ASP A 126 -1.66 15.03 -5.01
N SER A 127 -2.57 15.31 -4.09
CA SER A 127 -3.03 16.68 -3.78
C SER A 127 -2.03 17.47 -2.91
N GLY A 128 -0.91 16.86 -2.51
CA GLY A 128 0.12 17.50 -1.69
C GLY A 128 1.07 18.42 -2.45
N GLY A 129 1.01 18.42 -3.79
CA GLY A 129 1.88 19.25 -4.63
C GLY A 129 3.33 18.77 -4.73
N VAL A 130 3.66 17.64 -4.14
CA VAL A 130 4.97 16.99 -4.29
C VAL A 130 4.91 16.11 -5.53
N LYS A 131 5.57 16.53 -6.59
CA LYS A 131 5.83 15.64 -7.74
C LYS A 131 7.12 14.88 -7.45
N GLY A 132 7.02 13.54 -7.40
CA GLY A 132 8.18 12.66 -7.32
C GLY A 132 9.07 12.73 -8.57
#